data_d82fad0fbfa91843b4d92bf4cbc65db0
#
_entry.id   d82fad0fbfa91843b4d92bf4cbc65db0
#
_cell.length_a   1.000
_cell.length_b   1.000
_cell.length_c   1.000
_cell.angle_alpha   90.00
_cell.angle_beta   90.00
_cell.angle_gamma   90.00
#
_symmetry.space_group_name_H-M   'P 1'
#
loop_
_entity.id
_entity.type
_entity.pdbx_description
1 polymer ?
#
loop_
_entity_poly.entity_id
_entity_poly.type
_entity_poly.pdbx_seq_one_letter_code
_entity_poly.pdbx_strand_id
1 'polypeptide(L)'
;RSAGVNLTRASLDAAVKYPWTLAEADQHPKGERSKKFCVYPDDEPVFRWLKIGAPQAAKPMECQIMDLSDDVAYSVHDVEDSIATGAFDPIVLADPKMLDHIIEQTRAWYGAKWDADKLLAAFMRLRREHLFPAHFNGSRESLAQLKNITSDLIGRFCWSVETATRDTYGPGPLTRYSSNIVIPENTNYEIVALKGIAVYFVM
;
A
#
# COMPACT_ATOMS: atom_id res chain seq x y z
N ARG A 1 -33.35 -20.03 2.51
CA ARG A 1 -32.37 -19.56 3.53
C ARG A 1 -31.20 -18.95 2.78
N SER A 2 -30.98 -17.65 2.86
CA SER A 2 -29.75 -17.02 2.42
C SER A 2 -28.66 -17.36 3.45
N ALA A 3 -27.84 -18.38 3.17
CA ALA A 3 -26.75 -18.81 4.07
C ALA A 3 -25.47 -17.98 3.88
N GLY A 4 -25.46 -17.02 2.95
CA GLY A 4 -24.27 -16.30 2.59
C GLY A 4 -23.17 -17.19 2.01
N VAL A 5 -21.94 -16.68 1.93
CA VAL A 5 -20.78 -17.45 1.51
C VAL A 5 -20.24 -18.22 2.74
N ASN A 6 -20.12 -19.54 2.60
CA ASN A 6 -19.60 -20.40 3.68
C ASN A 6 -18.07 -20.31 3.72
N LEU A 7 -17.54 -19.25 4.32
CA LEU A 7 -16.11 -19.01 4.44
C LEU A 7 -15.51 -19.77 5.62
N THR A 8 -14.26 -20.18 5.46
CA THR A 8 -13.49 -20.77 6.57
C THR A 8 -13.10 -19.70 7.58
N ARG A 9 -12.79 -20.10 8.82
CA ARG A 9 -12.25 -19.20 9.85
C ARG A 9 -11.02 -18.44 9.35
N ALA A 10 -10.13 -19.10 8.62
CA ALA A 10 -8.93 -18.49 8.07
C ALA A 10 -9.26 -17.39 7.06
N SER A 11 -10.23 -17.64 6.16
CA SER A 11 -10.65 -16.63 5.16
C SER A 11 -11.31 -15.42 5.80
N LEU A 12 -12.15 -15.64 6.83
CA LEU A 12 -12.78 -14.56 7.57
C LEU A 12 -11.74 -13.70 8.31
N ASP A 13 -10.79 -14.33 8.98
CA ASP A 13 -9.72 -13.63 9.70
C ASP A 13 -8.80 -12.85 8.75
N ALA A 14 -8.51 -13.38 7.56
CA ALA A 14 -7.74 -12.69 6.53
C ALA A 14 -8.38 -11.37 6.07
N ALA A 15 -9.71 -11.26 6.13
CA ALA A 15 -10.44 -10.06 5.72
C ALA A 15 -10.47 -8.96 6.80
N VAL A 16 -10.06 -9.25 8.03
CA VAL A 16 -10.13 -8.28 9.14
C VAL A 16 -8.89 -7.37 9.14
N LYS A 17 -8.96 -6.29 8.38
CA LYS A 17 -7.84 -5.32 8.22
C LYS A 17 -7.52 -4.57 9.52
N TYR A 18 -8.54 -4.23 10.32
CA TYR A 18 -8.43 -3.50 11.59
C TYR A 18 -9.03 -4.35 12.71
N PRO A 19 -8.23 -5.25 13.32
CA PRO A 19 -8.72 -6.28 14.25
C PRO A 19 -9.04 -5.73 15.64
N TRP A 20 -9.90 -4.71 15.71
CA TRP A 20 -10.38 -4.05 16.93
C TRP A 20 -11.77 -3.44 16.72
N THR A 21 -12.45 -3.18 17.83
CA THR A 21 -13.73 -2.48 17.87
C THR A 21 -13.55 -0.97 17.77
N LEU A 22 -14.63 -0.23 17.53
CA LEU A 22 -14.60 1.24 17.58
C LEU A 22 -14.15 1.76 18.96
N ALA A 23 -14.55 1.10 20.04
CA ALA A 23 -14.14 1.48 21.40
C ALA A 23 -12.63 1.30 21.66
N GLU A 24 -12.01 0.35 20.99
CA GLU A 24 -10.57 0.08 21.08
C GLU A 24 -9.76 0.89 20.06
N ALA A 25 -10.40 1.56 19.10
CA ALA A 25 -9.72 2.22 17.97
C ALA A 25 -8.65 3.22 18.44
N ASP A 26 -8.90 3.97 19.52
CA ASP A 26 -7.96 4.97 20.03
C ASP A 26 -6.66 4.36 20.61
N GLN A 27 -6.65 3.06 20.87
CA GLN A 27 -5.45 2.33 21.34
C GLN A 27 -4.52 1.91 20.17
N HIS A 28 -4.96 2.16 18.93
CA HIS A 28 -4.23 1.75 17.72
C HIS A 28 -3.91 2.96 16.83
N PRO A 29 -2.69 3.12 16.32
CA PRO A 29 -2.27 4.31 15.56
C PRO A 29 -3.16 4.64 14.35
N LYS A 30 -3.65 3.61 13.62
CA LYS A 30 -4.59 3.82 12.50
C LYS A 30 -6.01 4.11 12.99
N GLY A 31 -6.43 3.55 14.11
CA GLY A 31 -7.72 3.80 14.73
C GLY A 31 -7.78 5.18 15.35
N GLU A 32 -6.77 5.58 16.12
CA GLU A 32 -6.65 6.91 16.72
C GLU A 32 -6.76 8.01 15.67
N ARG A 33 -5.96 7.90 14.59
CA ARG A 33 -5.90 8.92 13.54
C ARG A 33 -7.16 9.00 12.68
N SER A 34 -7.82 7.88 12.36
CA SER A 34 -8.88 7.82 11.35
C SER A 34 -10.14 7.10 11.82
N LYS A 35 -10.19 6.68 13.09
CA LYS A 35 -11.30 5.89 13.67
C LYS A 35 -11.62 4.61 12.88
N LYS A 36 -10.61 4.05 12.17
CA LYS A 36 -10.78 2.81 11.42
C LYS A 36 -10.87 1.61 12.36
N PHE A 37 -11.85 0.77 12.15
CA PHE A 37 -12.10 -0.48 12.86
C PHE A 37 -12.81 -1.47 11.93
N CYS A 38 -12.81 -2.76 12.25
CA CYS A 38 -13.52 -3.79 11.48
C CYS A 38 -14.43 -4.68 12.32
N VAL A 39 -14.53 -4.43 13.63
CA VAL A 39 -15.31 -5.28 14.53
C VAL A 39 -16.48 -4.45 15.09
N TYR A 40 -17.70 -4.79 14.67
CA TYR A 40 -18.92 -4.22 15.23
C TYR A 40 -19.32 -4.96 16.51
N PRO A 41 -20.08 -4.33 17.43
CA PRO A 41 -20.47 -4.97 18.69
C PRO A 41 -21.19 -6.31 18.51
N ASP A 42 -22.06 -6.41 17.49
CA ASP A 42 -22.81 -7.63 17.20
C ASP A 42 -21.92 -8.77 16.67
N ASP A 43 -20.78 -8.43 16.07
CA ASP A 43 -19.82 -9.37 15.48
C ASP A 43 -18.72 -9.78 16.47
N GLU A 44 -18.64 -9.15 17.64
CA GLU A 44 -17.58 -9.42 18.62
C GLU A 44 -17.43 -10.89 19.02
N PRO A 45 -18.52 -11.66 19.24
CA PRO A 45 -18.41 -13.09 19.53
C PRO A 45 -17.77 -13.88 18.38
N VAL A 46 -18.09 -13.55 17.13
CA VAL A 46 -17.51 -14.16 15.93
C VAL A 46 -16.04 -13.77 15.83
N PHE A 47 -15.72 -12.51 16.03
CA PHE A 47 -14.34 -12.03 16.02
C PHE A 47 -13.47 -12.73 17.07
N ARG A 48 -13.95 -12.90 18.29
CA ARG A 48 -13.25 -13.66 19.34
C ARG A 48 -12.99 -15.11 18.89
N TRP A 49 -13.97 -15.74 18.26
CA TRP A 49 -13.80 -17.08 17.70
C TRP A 49 -12.76 -17.10 16.56
N LEU A 50 -12.74 -16.09 15.69
CA LEU A 50 -11.72 -15.97 14.64
C LEU A 50 -10.31 -15.92 15.22
N LYS A 51 -10.13 -15.25 16.34
CA LYS A 51 -8.83 -14.99 16.99
C LYS A 51 -8.38 -16.07 17.97
N ILE A 52 -9.12 -17.17 18.16
CA ILE A 52 -8.67 -18.26 19.03
C ILE A 52 -7.31 -18.80 18.54
N GLY A 53 -6.30 -18.71 19.42
CA GLY A 53 -4.92 -19.14 19.13
C GLY A 53 -4.09 -18.13 18.33
N ALA A 54 -4.63 -16.96 18.01
CA ALA A 54 -3.85 -15.88 17.40
C ALA A 54 -3.01 -15.14 18.45
N PRO A 55 -1.80 -14.69 18.11
CA PRO A 55 -1.08 -13.72 18.93
C PRO A 55 -1.89 -12.41 19.07
N GLN A 56 -1.73 -11.74 20.22
CA GLN A 56 -2.47 -10.50 20.50
C GLN A 56 -2.24 -9.45 19.40
N ALA A 57 -3.33 -8.86 18.91
CA ALA A 57 -3.35 -7.82 17.87
C ALA A 57 -2.65 -8.21 16.55
N ALA A 58 -2.31 -9.49 16.33
CA ALA A 58 -1.65 -9.93 15.12
C ALA A 58 -2.62 -10.02 13.93
N LYS A 59 -2.11 -9.64 12.76
CA LYS A 59 -2.74 -9.90 11.46
C LYS A 59 -2.15 -11.17 10.86
N PRO A 60 -2.97 -12.06 10.29
CA PRO A 60 -2.43 -13.20 9.55
C PRO A 60 -1.71 -12.72 8.28
N MET A 61 -0.80 -13.53 7.75
CA MET A 61 -0.01 -13.23 6.54
C MET A 61 -0.91 -12.80 5.38
N GLU A 62 -2.02 -13.49 5.18
CA GLU A 62 -2.99 -13.22 4.11
C GLU A 62 -3.61 -11.81 4.24
N CYS A 63 -3.90 -11.38 5.47
CA CYS A 63 -4.39 -10.01 5.72
C CYS A 63 -3.30 -8.96 5.46
N GLN A 64 -2.04 -9.26 5.78
CA GLN A 64 -0.92 -8.36 5.51
C GLN A 64 -0.68 -8.21 4.00
N ILE A 65 -0.79 -9.31 3.23
CA ILE A 65 -0.71 -9.28 1.76
C ILE A 65 -1.84 -8.45 1.18
N MET A 66 -3.08 -8.62 1.65
CA MET A 66 -4.23 -7.82 1.21
C MET A 66 -3.99 -6.32 1.49
N ASP A 67 -3.53 -5.97 2.69
CA ASP A 67 -3.26 -4.58 3.10
C ASP A 67 -2.18 -3.93 2.21
N LEU A 68 -1.10 -4.66 1.90
CA LEU A 68 -0.05 -4.20 1.00
C LEU A 68 -0.54 -4.10 -0.45
N SER A 69 -1.31 -5.09 -0.93
CA SER A 69 -1.85 -5.08 -2.30
C SER A 69 -2.76 -3.88 -2.53
N ASP A 70 -3.59 -3.55 -1.54
CA ASP A 70 -4.42 -2.35 -1.53
C ASP A 70 -3.55 -1.08 -1.63
N ASP A 71 -2.53 -0.98 -0.80
CA ASP A 71 -1.59 0.16 -0.79
C ASP A 71 -0.83 0.31 -2.12
N VAL A 72 -0.37 -0.80 -2.73
CA VAL A 72 0.32 -0.80 -4.03
C VAL A 72 -0.65 -0.40 -5.14
N ALA A 73 -1.83 -1.03 -5.20
CA ALA A 73 -2.81 -0.77 -6.24
C ALA A 73 -3.23 0.70 -6.26
N TYR A 74 -3.62 1.26 -5.12
CA TYR A 74 -3.98 2.67 -5.03
C TYR A 74 -2.83 3.59 -5.42
N SER A 75 -1.62 3.36 -4.90
CA SER A 75 -0.48 4.24 -5.20
C SER A 75 -0.13 4.30 -6.68
N VAL A 76 -0.23 3.17 -7.38
CA VAL A 76 0.13 3.07 -8.80
C VAL A 76 -1.01 3.60 -9.69
N HIS A 77 -2.27 3.20 -9.40
CA HIS A 77 -3.41 3.64 -10.20
C HIS A 77 -3.73 5.12 -10.03
N ASP A 78 -3.58 5.69 -8.84
CA ASP A 78 -3.78 7.14 -8.64
C ASP A 78 -2.78 7.95 -9.47
N VAL A 79 -1.52 7.48 -9.59
CA VAL A 79 -0.52 8.12 -10.46
C VAL A 79 -0.88 7.92 -11.94
N GLU A 80 -1.28 6.72 -12.35
CA GLU A 80 -1.72 6.43 -13.71
C GLU A 80 -2.88 7.36 -14.11
N ASP A 81 -3.91 7.44 -13.27
CA ASP A 81 -5.09 8.26 -13.52
C ASP A 81 -4.75 9.76 -13.52
N SER A 82 -3.85 10.21 -12.66
CA SER A 82 -3.40 11.61 -12.64
C SER A 82 -2.67 12.01 -13.92
N ILE A 83 -1.86 11.10 -14.49
CA ILE A 83 -1.21 11.32 -15.79
C ILE A 83 -2.26 11.31 -16.92
N ALA A 84 -3.15 10.32 -16.92
CA ALA A 84 -4.17 10.16 -17.96
C ALA A 84 -5.15 11.34 -18.02
N THR A 85 -5.45 11.94 -16.88
CA THR A 85 -6.33 13.13 -16.79
C THR A 85 -5.58 14.46 -16.98
N GLY A 86 -4.25 14.42 -17.05
CA GLY A 86 -3.42 15.63 -17.14
C GLY A 86 -3.26 16.41 -15.83
N ALA A 87 -3.70 15.86 -14.70
CA ALA A 87 -3.50 16.46 -13.39
C ALA A 87 -2.02 16.44 -12.98
N PHE A 88 -1.26 15.44 -13.41
CA PHE A 88 0.16 15.29 -13.15
C PHE A 88 0.93 15.05 -14.46
N ASP A 89 1.93 15.90 -14.72
CA ASP A 89 2.92 15.67 -15.78
C ASP A 89 4.24 15.23 -15.12
N PRO A 90 4.74 14.02 -15.39
CA PRO A 90 5.98 13.52 -14.81
C PRO A 90 7.22 14.39 -15.03
N ILE A 91 7.21 15.28 -16.02
CA ILE A 91 8.31 16.19 -16.30
C ILE A 91 8.61 17.12 -15.10
N VAL A 92 7.59 17.44 -14.29
CA VAL A 92 7.75 18.31 -13.11
C VAL A 92 8.65 17.69 -12.04
N LEU A 93 8.82 16.36 -12.04
CA LEU A 93 9.76 15.68 -11.15
C LEU A 93 11.25 15.96 -11.51
N ALA A 94 11.51 16.66 -12.61
CA ALA A 94 12.84 17.14 -12.94
C ALA A 94 13.22 18.44 -12.21
N ASP A 95 12.22 19.19 -11.71
CA ASP A 95 12.45 20.41 -10.95
C ASP A 95 12.68 20.06 -9.45
N PRO A 96 13.87 20.37 -8.90
CA PRO A 96 14.17 20.11 -7.50
C PRO A 96 13.20 20.81 -6.54
N LYS A 97 12.76 22.04 -6.85
CA LYS A 97 11.81 22.77 -6.00
C LYS A 97 10.45 22.10 -5.96
N MET A 98 9.99 21.55 -7.08
CA MET A 98 8.75 20.80 -7.13
C MET A 98 8.86 19.52 -6.30
N LEU A 99 9.98 18.80 -6.41
CA LEU A 99 10.23 17.61 -5.58
C LEU A 99 10.22 17.94 -4.08
N ASP A 100 10.86 19.04 -3.68
CA ASP A 100 10.85 19.46 -2.28
C ASP A 100 9.41 19.70 -1.79
N HIS A 101 8.57 20.39 -2.56
CA HIS A 101 7.17 20.64 -2.20
C HIS A 101 6.37 19.32 -2.11
N ILE A 102 6.55 18.39 -3.05
CA ILE A 102 5.88 17.08 -3.01
C ILE A 102 6.31 16.30 -1.76
N ILE A 103 7.60 16.32 -1.42
CA ILE A 103 8.15 15.65 -0.24
C ILE A 103 7.59 16.26 1.05
N GLU A 104 7.55 17.59 1.15
CA GLU A 104 6.97 18.28 2.30
C GLU A 104 5.49 17.91 2.48
N GLN A 105 4.70 17.98 1.42
CA GLN A 105 3.29 17.61 1.45
C GLN A 105 3.09 16.13 1.82
N THR A 106 3.93 15.24 1.27
CA THR A 106 3.92 13.81 1.61
C THR A 106 4.16 13.60 3.10
N ARG A 107 5.14 14.28 3.67
CA ARG A 107 5.48 14.20 5.11
C ARG A 107 4.41 14.82 5.99
N ALA A 108 3.81 15.93 5.57
CA ALA A 108 2.68 16.53 6.28
C ALA A 108 1.48 15.57 6.34
N TRP A 109 1.21 14.84 5.27
CA TRP A 109 0.07 13.92 5.17
C TRP A 109 0.30 12.56 5.84
N TYR A 110 1.44 11.92 5.57
CA TYR A 110 1.74 10.55 6.06
C TYR A 110 2.57 10.53 7.34
N GLY A 111 3.02 11.67 7.82
CA GLY A 111 3.75 11.85 9.08
C GLY A 111 5.25 12.07 8.91
N ALA A 112 5.82 12.79 9.87
CA ALA A 112 7.24 13.19 9.89
C ALA A 112 8.24 12.01 10.00
N LYS A 113 7.75 10.78 10.26
CA LYS A 113 8.58 9.56 10.28
C LYS A 113 9.23 9.24 8.93
N TRP A 114 8.68 9.77 7.84
CA TRP A 114 9.23 9.60 6.50
C TRP A 114 10.38 10.59 6.30
N ASP A 115 11.58 10.05 6.15
CA ASP A 115 12.79 10.82 5.94
C ASP A 115 12.79 11.48 4.55
N ALA A 116 13.12 12.77 4.49
CA ALA A 116 13.06 13.56 3.25
C ALA A 116 14.10 13.09 2.21
N ASP A 117 15.33 12.79 2.66
CA ASP A 117 16.40 12.35 1.75
C ASP A 117 16.10 10.98 1.16
N LYS A 118 15.50 10.08 1.94
CA LYS A 118 15.06 8.76 1.47
C LYS A 118 13.88 8.86 0.51
N LEU A 119 12.95 9.80 0.72
CA LEU A 119 11.88 10.08 -0.25
C LEU A 119 12.46 10.64 -1.55
N LEU A 120 13.38 11.58 -1.47
CA LEU A 120 14.08 12.10 -2.64
C LEU A 120 14.81 10.97 -3.41
N ALA A 121 15.52 10.11 -2.68
CA ALA A 121 16.18 8.95 -3.27
C ALA A 121 15.19 7.99 -3.95
N ALA A 122 13.98 7.82 -3.39
CA ALA A 122 12.92 7.02 -3.99
C ALA A 122 12.42 7.63 -5.31
N PHE A 123 12.15 8.94 -5.36
CA PHE A 123 11.82 9.63 -6.61
C PHE A 123 12.91 9.49 -7.66
N MET A 124 14.17 9.63 -7.25
CA MET A 124 15.31 9.46 -8.17
C MET A 124 15.42 8.05 -8.73
N ARG A 125 15.13 7.01 -7.93
CA ARG A 125 15.10 5.62 -8.42
C ARG A 125 13.98 5.40 -9.42
N LEU A 126 12.75 5.84 -9.11
CA LEU A 126 11.58 5.72 -9.99
C LEU A 126 11.84 6.41 -11.35
N ARG A 127 12.46 7.58 -11.34
CA ARG A 127 12.82 8.30 -12.59
C ARG A 127 13.92 7.59 -13.37
N ARG A 128 15.00 7.18 -12.71
CA ARG A 128 16.15 6.52 -13.36
C ARG A 128 15.77 5.23 -14.07
N GLU A 129 14.81 4.51 -13.53
CA GLU A 129 14.33 3.25 -14.10
C GLU A 129 13.20 3.44 -15.11
N HIS A 130 12.98 4.69 -15.55
CA HIS A 130 11.95 5.04 -16.54
C HIS A 130 10.54 4.59 -16.17
N LEU A 131 10.24 4.54 -14.86
CA LEU A 131 8.94 4.17 -14.33
C LEU A 131 7.91 5.31 -14.37
N PHE A 132 8.17 6.32 -15.21
CA PHE A 132 7.23 7.36 -15.62
C PHE A 132 7.32 7.55 -17.14
N PRO A 133 6.20 7.83 -17.84
CA PRO A 133 6.27 8.12 -19.27
C PRO A 133 7.01 9.44 -19.48
N ALA A 134 7.83 9.51 -20.53
CA ALA A 134 8.53 10.74 -20.90
C ALA A 134 7.55 11.81 -21.42
N HIS A 135 6.45 11.39 -22.01
CA HIS A 135 5.40 12.24 -22.56
C HIS A 135 4.09 11.47 -22.65
N PHE A 136 2.99 12.12 -22.29
CA PHE A 136 1.65 11.57 -22.43
C PHE A 136 0.79 12.51 -23.28
N ASN A 137 0.26 12.02 -24.39
CA ASN A 137 -0.53 12.80 -25.35
C ASN A 137 -1.95 12.26 -25.61
N GLY A 138 -2.39 11.25 -24.82
CA GLY A 138 -3.69 10.63 -24.95
C GLY A 138 -3.85 9.69 -26.14
N SER A 139 -2.79 9.45 -26.93
CA SER A 139 -2.84 8.49 -28.03
C SER A 139 -2.95 7.05 -27.51
N ARG A 140 -3.39 6.12 -28.39
CA ARG A 140 -3.43 4.69 -28.07
C ARG A 140 -2.08 4.15 -27.61
N GLU A 141 -1.02 4.63 -28.23
CA GLU A 141 0.36 4.24 -27.92
C GLU A 141 0.76 4.73 -26.53
N SER A 142 0.52 6.02 -26.19
CA SER A 142 0.84 6.56 -24.88
C SER A 142 0.01 5.93 -23.77
N LEU A 143 -1.26 5.58 -24.04
CA LEU A 143 -2.09 4.81 -23.09
C LEU A 143 -1.53 3.40 -22.86
N ALA A 144 -1.08 2.71 -23.92
CA ALA A 144 -0.47 1.39 -23.80
C ALA A 144 0.84 1.45 -23.01
N GLN A 145 1.68 2.45 -23.26
CA GLN A 145 2.92 2.67 -22.49
C GLN A 145 2.61 2.92 -21.00
N LEU A 146 1.61 3.73 -20.69
CA LEU A 146 1.21 4.01 -19.32
C LEU A 146 0.74 2.73 -18.61
N LYS A 147 -0.04 1.87 -19.28
CA LYS A 147 -0.46 0.56 -18.75
C LYS A 147 0.72 -0.40 -18.51
N ASN A 148 1.72 -0.38 -19.38
CA ASN A 148 2.94 -1.18 -19.18
C ASN A 148 3.69 -0.71 -17.93
N ILE A 149 3.86 0.60 -17.75
CA ILE A 149 4.50 1.18 -16.55
C ILE A 149 3.74 0.78 -15.28
N THR A 150 2.41 0.83 -15.29
CA THR A 150 1.56 0.37 -14.19
C THR A 150 1.85 -1.10 -13.85
N SER A 151 1.90 -1.97 -14.86
CA SER A 151 2.20 -3.39 -14.68
C SER A 151 3.61 -3.62 -14.14
N ASP A 152 4.59 -2.88 -14.64
CA ASP A 152 5.99 -2.99 -14.23
C ASP A 152 6.17 -2.54 -12.77
N LEU A 153 5.53 -1.45 -12.36
CA LEU A 153 5.55 -0.97 -10.96
C LEU A 153 4.94 -2.00 -10.00
N ILE A 154 3.75 -2.53 -10.32
CA ILE A 154 3.09 -3.55 -9.51
C ILE A 154 3.97 -4.80 -9.42
N GLY A 155 4.45 -5.30 -10.56
CA GLY A 155 5.33 -6.47 -10.62
C GLY A 155 6.61 -6.30 -9.80
N ARG A 156 7.26 -5.14 -9.91
CA ARG A 156 8.44 -4.76 -9.14
C ARG A 156 8.20 -4.81 -7.63
N PHE A 157 7.12 -4.20 -7.16
CA PHE A 157 6.82 -4.16 -5.73
C PHE A 157 6.47 -5.55 -5.19
N CYS A 158 5.65 -6.31 -5.91
CA CYS A 158 5.31 -7.68 -5.53
C CYS A 158 6.56 -8.56 -5.46
N TRP A 159 7.40 -8.53 -6.47
CA TRP A 159 8.63 -9.33 -6.53
C TRP A 159 9.61 -8.95 -5.40
N SER A 160 9.77 -7.66 -5.14
CA SER A 160 10.66 -7.17 -4.07
C SER A 160 10.22 -7.68 -2.69
N VAL A 161 8.92 -7.62 -2.39
CA VAL A 161 8.37 -8.08 -1.11
C VAL A 161 8.37 -9.60 -1.01
N GLU A 162 8.03 -10.31 -2.09
CA GLU A 162 8.11 -11.77 -2.12
C GLU A 162 9.54 -12.24 -1.85
N THR A 163 10.51 -11.70 -2.57
CA THR A 163 11.92 -12.05 -2.42
C THR A 163 12.40 -11.82 -0.98
N ALA A 164 12.21 -10.63 -0.43
CA ALA A 164 12.63 -10.31 0.94
C ALA A 164 11.93 -11.19 1.99
N THR A 165 10.67 -11.53 1.77
CA THR A 165 9.92 -12.42 2.66
C THR A 165 10.46 -13.85 2.58
N ARG A 166 10.74 -14.35 1.36
CA ARG A 166 11.33 -15.67 1.14
C ARG A 166 12.75 -15.78 1.68
N ASP A 167 13.56 -14.76 1.52
CA ASP A 167 14.90 -14.70 2.09
C ASP A 167 14.89 -14.79 3.62
N THR A 168 13.84 -14.26 4.25
CA THR A 168 13.69 -14.29 5.72
C THR A 168 13.15 -15.63 6.23
N TYR A 169 12.14 -16.21 5.55
CA TYR A 169 11.39 -17.37 6.05
C TYR A 169 11.61 -18.66 5.25
N GLY A 170 12.34 -18.60 4.13
CA GLY A 170 12.59 -19.75 3.26
C GLY A 170 11.43 -20.11 2.32
N PRO A 171 11.57 -21.21 1.56
CA PRO A 171 10.61 -21.61 0.53
C PRO A 171 9.38 -22.33 1.06
N GLY A 172 9.29 -22.59 2.35
CA GLY A 172 8.18 -23.30 2.99
C GLY A 172 6.84 -22.56 2.92
N PRO A 173 5.74 -23.18 3.35
CA PRO A 173 4.44 -22.52 3.44
C PRO A 173 4.49 -21.33 4.39
N LEU A 174 4.01 -20.18 3.92
CA LEU A 174 3.87 -18.96 4.72
C LEU A 174 2.37 -18.78 4.99
N THR A 175 1.89 -19.19 6.15
CA THR A 175 0.46 -19.24 6.45
C THR A 175 0.13 -18.58 7.78
N ARG A 176 -0.97 -17.88 7.81
CA ARG A 176 -1.56 -17.34 9.04
C ARG A 176 -0.56 -16.46 9.82
N TYR A 177 -0.20 -16.89 11.01
CA TYR A 177 0.66 -16.18 11.96
C TYR A 177 2.09 -16.73 12.03
N SER A 178 2.43 -17.67 11.12
CA SER A 178 3.78 -18.27 11.10
C SER A 178 4.85 -17.34 10.58
N SER A 179 4.45 -16.29 9.88
CA SER A 179 5.35 -15.33 9.23
C SER A 179 4.68 -13.98 9.05
N ASN A 180 5.49 -12.97 8.75
CA ASN A 180 5.02 -11.64 8.37
C ASN A 180 5.62 -11.26 7.02
N ILE A 181 4.94 -10.40 6.26
CA ILE A 181 5.55 -9.82 5.05
C ILE A 181 6.74 -8.96 5.44
N VAL A 182 7.79 -9.05 4.63
CA VAL A 182 8.99 -8.21 4.74
C VAL A 182 8.99 -7.22 3.58
N ILE A 183 8.74 -5.96 3.88
CA ILE A 183 8.75 -4.88 2.89
C ILE A 183 10.12 -4.21 2.95
N PRO A 184 10.98 -4.32 1.91
CA PRO A 184 12.25 -3.61 1.86
C PRO A 184 12.04 -2.10 2.01
N GLU A 185 12.94 -1.45 2.73
CA GLU A 185 12.83 -0.02 3.01
C GLU A 185 12.69 0.81 1.72
N ASN A 186 13.50 0.51 0.72
CA ASN A 186 13.44 1.20 -0.56
C ASN A 186 12.07 1.07 -1.24
N THR A 187 11.50 -0.13 -1.25
CA THR A 187 10.16 -0.41 -1.81
C THR A 187 9.09 0.39 -1.07
N ASN A 188 9.18 0.42 0.26
CA ASN A 188 8.22 1.16 1.08
C ASN A 188 8.29 2.68 0.79
N TYR A 189 9.50 3.23 0.66
CA TYR A 189 9.68 4.64 0.28
C TYR A 189 9.20 4.95 -1.15
N GLU A 190 9.36 4.02 -2.09
CA GLU A 190 8.84 4.18 -3.46
C GLU A 190 7.30 4.18 -3.50
N ILE A 191 6.64 3.28 -2.77
CA ILE A 191 5.18 3.28 -2.62
C ILE A 191 4.69 4.61 -2.01
N VAL A 192 5.37 5.10 -0.97
CA VAL A 192 5.00 6.38 -0.33
C VAL A 192 5.28 7.58 -1.23
N ALA A 193 6.34 7.55 -2.03
CA ALA A 193 6.60 8.60 -3.02
C ALA A 193 5.48 8.67 -4.08
N LEU A 194 4.99 7.52 -4.59
CA LEU A 194 3.83 7.49 -5.49
C LEU A 194 2.57 8.03 -4.82
N LYS A 195 2.29 7.62 -3.58
CA LYS A 195 1.18 8.19 -2.79
C LYS A 195 1.31 9.70 -2.59
N GLY A 196 2.55 10.20 -2.47
CA GLY A 196 2.83 11.63 -2.34
C GLY A 196 2.46 12.42 -3.60
N ILE A 197 2.67 11.84 -4.79
CA ILE A 197 2.20 12.43 -6.06
C ILE A 197 0.68 12.59 -6.03
N ALA A 198 -0.05 11.53 -5.66
CA ALA A 198 -1.50 11.57 -5.60
C ALA A 198 -2.01 12.63 -4.59
N VAL A 199 -1.39 12.72 -3.41
CA VAL A 199 -1.74 13.75 -2.40
C VAL A 199 -1.48 15.15 -2.93
N TYR A 200 -0.42 15.38 -3.68
CA TYR A 200 -0.04 16.70 -4.15
C TYR A 200 -0.88 17.18 -5.35
N PHE A 201 -1.19 16.27 -6.29
CA PHE A 201 -1.81 16.65 -7.56
C PHE A 201 -3.31 16.33 -7.67
N VAL A 202 -3.85 15.45 -6.78
CA VAL A 202 -5.22 14.92 -6.92
C VAL A 202 -6.10 15.28 -5.71
N MET A 203 -5.53 15.38 -4.50
CA MET A 203 -6.27 15.66 -3.25
C MET A 203 -6.19 17.14 -2.85
#